data_dbf0e43540b76ef2731894efce3cbbaa
#
_entry.id   dbf0e43540b76ef2731894efce3cbbaa
#
_cell.length_a   1.000
_cell.length_b   1.000
_cell.length_c   1.000
_cell.angle_alpha   90.00
_cell.angle_beta   90.00
_cell.angle_gamma   90.00
#
_symmetry.space_group_name_H-M   'P 1'
#
loop_
_entity.id
_entity.type
_entity.pdbx_description
1 polymer ?
#
loop_
_entity_poly.entity_id
_entity_poly.type
_entity_poly.pdbx_seq_one_letter_code
_entity_poly.pdbx_strand_id
1 'polypeptide(L)'
;MDVIKVEGGHEITGEVTVEGAKNSALKLMAATIMAPGVTTLKNVPNIADVHVMGKVLKRLGATIDVLDKHTLVIDTSNVDKWETPYELVAQMRASTAVLGPLISRFGKAVVAMPGGCNIGARKIDMHILGLEELGVQFDVKHGNIHATTPNGITGNTVTLAFASVGATENLMMASVHAKGTTIIDNAAREPEIVDLANMLNEMGAKVRGAGSPVIEIEGVGELHPVTHTVVGDRIEAGTFLAIGGLCGKPVTVNGFDPIHLGLVLKKFEKMGLVVQREAHGCTVWREGPILPTDIQTLPFPGFPTDMQAQTMCLLALAKGSCVITENVFENRFMFASELQRMGADITIEGHHAIVHGVPGFSGTQVKSPDLRGGAALVMAGLVADGVTTVSAIHHIERGYEGFVSKLVSLGAKAERDTVPDDEDAIRD
;
A
#
# COMPACT_ATOMS: atom_id res chain seq x y z
N MET A 1 13.18 9.03 -20.85
CA MET A 1 12.45 8.14 -19.89
C MET A 1 13.35 7.76 -18.73
N ASP A 2 12.88 7.93 -17.47
CA ASP A 2 13.65 7.55 -16.26
C ASP A 2 13.60 6.03 -16.03
N VAL A 3 14.74 5.46 -15.67
CA VAL A 3 14.93 4.02 -15.46
C VAL A 3 15.74 3.76 -14.18
N ILE A 4 15.61 2.55 -13.62
CA ILE A 4 16.54 2.01 -12.63
C ILE A 4 17.40 0.97 -13.32
N LYS A 5 18.74 1.13 -13.27
CA LYS A 5 19.72 0.14 -13.69
C LYS A 5 20.24 -0.61 -12.48
N VAL A 6 20.28 -1.93 -12.57
CA VAL A 6 20.81 -2.81 -11.53
C VAL A 6 21.78 -3.80 -12.15
N GLU A 7 23.01 -3.82 -11.66
CA GLU A 7 24.00 -4.86 -11.99
C GLU A 7 23.93 -5.95 -10.93
N GLY A 8 23.66 -7.17 -11.35
CA GLY A 8 23.52 -8.29 -10.44
C GLY A 8 24.83 -8.87 -9.96
N GLY A 9 24.74 -9.82 -9.02
CA GLY A 9 25.92 -10.58 -8.53
C GLY A 9 26.74 -9.88 -7.44
N HIS A 10 26.33 -8.69 -6.98
CA HIS A 10 26.99 -8.01 -5.85
C HIS A 10 26.51 -8.54 -4.52
N GLU A 11 27.35 -8.46 -3.49
CA GLU A 11 26.98 -8.86 -2.14
C GLU A 11 26.05 -7.80 -1.52
N ILE A 12 24.83 -8.23 -1.15
CA ILE A 12 23.80 -7.38 -0.54
C ILE A 12 23.65 -7.79 0.92
N THR A 13 24.05 -6.90 1.83
CA THR A 13 24.00 -7.13 3.28
C THR A 13 23.99 -5.80 4.03
N GLY A 14 23.58 -5.81 5.29
CA GLY A 14 23.55 -4.60 6.12
C GLY A 14 22.15 -4.31 6.67
N GLU A 15 21.90 -3.05 7.00
CA GLU A 15 20.64 -2.64 7.60
C GLU A 15 20.01 -1.45 6.88
N VAL A 16 18.68 -1.43 6.88
CA VAL A 16 17.86 -0.31 6.42
C VAL A 16 16.75 -0.04 7.41
N THR A 17 16.29 1.20 7.44
CA THR A 17 15.10 1.60 8.21
C THR A 17 13.98 1.94 7.25
N VAL A 18 12.77 1.43 7.52
CA VAL A 18 11.57 1.80 6.79
C VAL A 18 10.85 2.92 7.51
N GLU A 19 10.23 3.78 6.72
CA GLU A 19 9.42 4.89 7.19
C GLU A 19 7.98 4.45 7.45
N GLY A 20 7.08 5.41 7.70
CA GLY A 20 5.66 5.13 7.91
C GLY A 20 4.98 4.52 6.71
N ALA A 21 3.99 3.69 7.00
CA ALA A 21 3.23 2.96 6.00
C ALA A 21 2.48 3.91 5.06
N LYS A 22 2.76 3.81 3.74
CA LYS A 22 2.03 4.52 2.70
C LYS A 22 0.52 4.41 2.89
N ASN A 23 0.04 3.17 3.06
CA ASN A 23 -1.38 2.87 3.13
C ASN A 23 -2.05 3.46 4.37
N SER A 24 -1.31 3.67 5.47
CA SER A 24 -1.79 4.39 6.65
C SER A 24 -1.71 5.89 6.44
N ALA A 25 -0.55 6.43 6.08
CA ALA A 25 -0.31 7.87 5.96
C ALA A 25 -1.40 8.60 5.14
N LEU A 26 -1.80 8.01 3.99
CA LEU A 26 -2.83 8.59 3.13
C LEU A 26 -4.20 8.73 3.81
N LYS A 27 -4.53 7.77 4.70
CA LYS A 27 -5.82 7.77 5.41
C LYS A 27 -5.79 8.68 6.63
N LEU A 28 -4.66 8.71 7.35
CA LEU A 28 -4.44 9.64 8.45
C LEU A 28 -4.48 11.09 7.94
N MET A 29 -3.85 11.37 6.78
CA MET A 29 -3.97 12.68 6.12
C MET A 29 -5.44 13.02 5.78
N ALA A 30 -6.21 12.06 5.23
CA ALA A 30 -7.62 12.28 4.94
C ALA A 30 -8.46 12.50 6.21
N ALA A 31 -8.18 11.78 7.30
CA ALA A 31 -8.87 11.90 8.58
C ALA A 31 -8.71 13.29 9.21
N THR A 32 -7.62 14.04 8.91
CA THR A 32 -7.44 15.42 9.40
C THR A 32 -8.59 16.35 9.00
N ILE A 33 -9.27 16.07 7.89
CA ILE A 33 -10.44 16.83 7.44
C ILE A 33 -11.53 16.87 8.52
N MET A 34 -11.66 15.82 9.33
CA MET A 34 -12.76 15.64 10.29
C MET A 34 -12.66 16.57 11.51
N ALA A 35 -11.47 17.03 11.87
CA ALA A 35 -11.21 17.93 13.01
C ALA A 35 -10.63 19.27 12.55
N PRO A 36 -11.41 20.37 12.55
CA PRO A 36 -10.86 21.69 12.23
C PRO A 36 -9.71 22.08 13.17
N GLY A 37 -8.59 22.52 12.60
CA GLY A 37 -7.39 22.92 13.34
C GLY A 37 -6.12 22.27 12.81
N VAL A 38 -5.07 22.31 13.63
CA VAL A 38 -3.71 21.94 13.26
C VAL A 38 -3.37 20.53 13.75
N THR A 39 -3.29 19.57 12.86
CA THR A 39 -2.83 18.20 13.14
C THR A 39 -1.38 18.03 12.68
N THR A 40 -0.56 17.37 13.51
CA THR A 40 0.81 17.00 13.16
C THR A 40 0.93 15.51 12.94
N LEU A 41 1.36 15.10 11.74
CA LEU A 41 1.65 13.71 11.42
C LEU A 41 3.18 13.53 11.35
N LYS A 42 3.69 12.60 12.15
CA LYS A 42 5.10 12.19 12.18
C LYS A 42 5.30 10.87 11.44
N ASN A 43 6.52 10.59 11.02
CA ASN A 43 6.89 9.38 10.29
C ASN A 43 6.09 9.23 8.98
N VAL A 44 5.77 10.32 8.32
CA VAL A 44 5.10 10.30 7.01
C VAL A 44 6.14 10.04 5.93
N PRO A 45 5.97 9.02 5.05
CA PRO A 45 6.96 8.74 4.02
C PRO A 45 6.95 9.83 2.94
N ASN A 46 8.14 10.20 2.45
CA ASN A 46 8.29 11.17 1.37
C ASN A 46 8.18 10.48 -0.01
N ILE A 47 6.96 10.21 -0.42
CA ILE A 47 6.62 9.47 -1.66
C ILE A 47 5.59 10.24 -2.50
N ALA A 48 5.51 9.90 -3.80
CA ALA A 48 4.65 10.61 -4.75
C ALA A 48 3.16 10.62 -4.32
N ASP A 49 2.64 9.50 -3.79
CA ASP A 49 1.23 9.42 -3.38
C ASP A 49 0.90 10.34 -2.18
N VAL A 50 1.84 10.56 -1.25
CA VAL A 50 1.69 11.53 -0.15
C VAL A 50 1.61 12.96 -0.70
N HIS A 51 2.44 13.30 -1.68
CA HIS A 51 2.38 14.61 -2.34
C HIS A 51 1.06 14.84 -3.07
N VAL A 52 0.53 13.80 -3.74
CA VAL A 52 -0.78 13.89 -4.41
C VAL A 52 -1.90 14.09 -3.39
N MET A 53 -1.90 13.34 -2.27
CA MET A 53 -2.87 13.54 -1.19
C MET A 53 -2.77 14.96 -0.61
N GLY A 54 -1.56 15.47 -0.44
CA GLY A 54 -1.34 16.87 -0.02
C GLY A 54 -1.98 17.88 -0.98
N LYS A 55 -1.90 17.66 -2.30
CA LYS A 55 -2.57 18.48 -3.31
C LYS A 55 -4.10 18.38 -3.18
N VAL A 56 -4.65 17.18 -2.91
CA VAL A 56 -6.09 17.00 -2.68
C VAL A 56 -6.55 17.83 -1.48
N LEU A 57 -5.85 17.72 -0.33
CA LEU A 57 -6.19 18.48 0.88
C LEU A 57 -6.09 19.99 0.67
N LYS A 58 -5.03 20.48 0.01
CA LYS A 58 -4.88 21.90 -0.35
C LYS A 58 -6.01 22.39 -1.25
N ARG A 59 -6.48 21.56 -2.16
CA ARG A 59 -7.63 21.92 -3.03
C ARG A 59 -8.93 22.04 -2.26
N LEU A 60 -9.09 21.26 -1.19
CA LEU A 60 -10.23 21.33 -0.28
C LEU A 60 -10.17 22.55 0.65
N GLY A 61 -9.02 23.23 0.77
CA GLY A 61 -8.82 24.43 1.57
C GLY A 61 -7.86 24.26 2.75
N ALA A 62 -7.20 23.10 2.89
CA ALA A 62 -6.18 22.92 3.93
C ALA A 62 -4.85 23.60 3.58
N THR A 63 -4.08 23.97 4.60
CA THR A 63 -2.65 24.31 4.45
C THR A 63 -1.78 23.18 4.97
N ILE A 64 -0.62 22.99 4.36
CA ILE A 64 0.31 21.91 4.74
C ILE A 64 1.72 22.48 4.75
N ASP A 65 2.35 22.40 5.92
CA ASP A 65 3.75 22.72 6.14
C ASP A 65 4.56 21.45 6.39
N VAL A 66 5.76 21.41 5.85
CA VAL A 66 6.72 20.31 6.04
C VAL A 66 7.76 20.80 7.04
N LEU A 67 7.73 20.28 8.27
CA LEU A 67 8.69 20.68 9.32
C LEU A 67 10.04 20.02 9.10
N ASP A 68 10.04 18.75 8.73
CA ASP A 68 11.21 17.96 8.36
C ASP A 68 10.81 16.93 7.31
N LYS A 69 11.78 16.07 6.93
CA LYS A 69 11.58 15.10 5.85
C LYS A 69 10.34 14.19 6.04
N HIS A 70 9.95 13.92 7.30
CA HIS A 70 8.91 12.97 7.64
C HIS A 70 7.83 13.52 8.59
N THR A 71 7.77 14.83 8.77
CA THR A 71 6.78 15.49 9.64
C THR A 71 5.97 16.51 8.86
N LEU A 72 4.66 16.27 8.76
CA LEU A 72 3.69 17.17 8.14
C LEU A 72 2.83 17.84 9.19
N VAL A 73 2.64 19.15 9.06
CA VAL A 73 1.67 19.95 9.83
C VAL A 73 0.54 20.33 8.89
N ILE A 74 -0.66 19.85 9.18
CA ILE A 74 -1.85 20.00 8.33
C ILE A 74 -2.88 20.83 9.09
N ASP A 75 -3.15 22.05 8.61
CA ASP A 75 -4.21 22.89 9.15
C ASP A 75 -5.46 22.80 8.27
N THR A 76 -6.53 22.29 8.84
CA THR A 76 -7.84 22.10 8.20
C THR A 76 -8.88 23.08 8.69
N SER A 77 -8.50 24.15 9.42
CA SER A 77 -9.43 25.19 9.93
C SER A 77 -10.26 25.82 8.83
N ASN A 78 -9.67 26.05 7.66
CA ASN A 78 -10.29 26.72 6.52
C ASN A 78 -10.77 25.78 5.41
N VAL A 79 -10.86 24.47 5.68
CA VAL A 79 -11.45 23.52 4.71
C VAL A 79 -12.95 23.82 4.58
N ASP A 80 -13.35 24.30 3.41
CA ASP A 80 -14.72 24.73 3.07
C ASP A 80 -15.28 24.07 1.80
N LYS A 81 -14.47 23.24 1.12
CA LYS A 81 -14.84 22.53 -0.10
C LYS A 81 -15.01 21.05 0.17
N TRP A 82 -15.93 20.44 -0.57
CA TRP A 82 -16.28 19.01 -0.49
C TRP A 82 -16.20 18.30 -1.84
N GLU A 83 -15.57 18.95 -2.83
CA GLU A 83 -15.39 18.43 -4.19
C GLU A 83 -13.91 18.22 -4.50
N THR A 84 -13.57 17.02 -4.97
CA THR A 84 -12.21 16.66 -5.37
C THR A 84 -12.06 16.71 -6.90
N PRO A 85 -11.01 17.37 -7.44
CA PRO A 85 -10.81 17.45 -8.88
C PRO A 85 -10.45 16.08 -9.48
N TYR A 86 -11.01 15.80 -10.66
CA TYR A 86 -10.77 14.55 -11.41
C TYR A 86 -9.28 14.28 -11.65
N GLU A 87 -8.50 15.30 -12.01
CA GLU A 87 -7.08 15.17 -12.36
C GLU A 87 -6.23 14.64 -11.19
N LEU A 88 -6.60 14.95 -9.95
CA LEU A 88 -5.93 14.44 -8.76
C LEU A 88 -6.41 13.03 -8.39
N VAL A 89 -7.70 12.76 -8.55
CA VAL A 89 -8.29 11.43 -8.30
C VAL A 89 -7.76 10.41 -9.30
N ALA A 90 -7.58 10.79 -10.56
CA ALA A 90 -7.04 9.92 -11.61
C ALA A 90 -5.60 9.49 -11.34
N GLN A 91 -4.79 10.33 -10.66
CA GLN A 91 -3.39 10.01 -10.33
C GLN A 91 -3.27 9.02 -9.17
N MET A 92 -4.25 9.00 -8.25
CA MET A 92 -4.15 8.21 -7.04
C MET A 92 -5.53 7.72 -6.57
N ARG A 93 -5.74 6.41 -6.54
CA ARG A 93 -7.01 5.81 -6.06
C ARG A 93 -7.32 6.07 -4.59
N ALA A 94 -6.30 6.37 -3.77
CA ALA A 94 -6.48 6.70 -2.37
C ALA A 94 -7.27 8.01 -2.15
N SER A 95 -7.51 8.79 -3.21
CA SER A 95 -8.39 9.97 -3.16
C SER A 95 -9.84 9.64 -2.79
N THR A 96 -10.31 8.39 -3.01
CA THR A 96 -11.59 7.93 -2.46
C THR A 96 -11.58 7.90 -0.92
N ALA A 97 -10.41 7.92 -0.29
CA ALA A 97 -10.29 7.96 1.17
C ALA A 97 -10.87 9.24 1.81
N VAL A 98 -11.00 10.34 1.05
CA VAL A 98 -11.62 11.57 1.55
C VAL A 98 -13.16 11.53 1.57
N LEU A 99 -13.78 10.49 0.97
CA LEU A 99 -15.24 10.35 0.91
C LEU A 99 -15.86 10.31 2.30
N GLY A 100 -15.40 9.38 3.16
CA GLY A 100 -15.87 9.26 4.55
C GLY A 100 -15.67 10.55 5.36
N PRO A 101 -14.44 11.11 5.41
CA PRO A 101 -14.19 12.38 6.09
C PRO A 101 -15.06 13.56 5.62
N LEU A 102 -15.25 13.72 4.31
CA LEU A 102 -16.08 14.80 3.77
C LEU A 102 -17.55 14.62 4.14
N ILE A 103 -18.08 13.41 4.03
CA ILE A 103 -19.45 13.09 4.46
C ILE A 103 -19.61 13.35 5.97
N SER A 104 -18.62 12.93 6.77
CA SER A 104 -18.65 13.12 8.22
C SER A 104 -18.68 14.59 8.61
N ARG A 105 -17.84 15.44 7.98
CA ARG A 105 -17.74 16.86 8.32
C ARG A 105 -18.84 17.73 7.69
N PHE A 106 -19.19 17.48 6.43
CA PHE A 106 -20.06 18.38 5.65
C PHE A 106 -21.43 17.80 5.30
N GLY A 107 -21.67 16.52 5.60
CA GLY A 107 -22.89 15.82 5.15
C GLY A 107 -22.97 15.64 3.63
N LYS A 108 -21.92 15.94 2.89
CA LYS A 108 -21.86 15.83 1.43
C LYS A 108 -20.42 15.69 0.93
N ALA A 109 -20.26 15.01 -0.21
CA ALA A 109 -19.00 14.88 -0.90
C ALA A 109 -19.23 14.74 -2.42
N VAL A 110 -18.31 15.26 -3.23
CA VAL A 110 -18.22 14.99 -4.67
C VAL A 110 -16.83 14.46 -4.95
N VAL A 111 -16.75 13.20 -5.35
CA VAL A 111 -15.47 12.53 -5.63
C VAL A 111 -15.54 11.93 -7.02
N ALA A 112 -14.54 12.18 -7.85
CA ALA A 112 -14.49 11.56 -9.16
C ALA A 112 -14.48 10.05 -9.06
N MET A 113 -15.22 9.37 -9.94
CA MET A 113 -15.22 7.93 -10.01
C MET A 113 -13.81 7.44 -10.36
N PRO A 114 -13.19 6.58 -9.53
CA PRO A 114 -11.84 6.11 -9.81
C PRO A 114 -11.84 5.28 -11.09
N GLY A 115 -10.92 5.58 -12.00
CA GLY A 115 -10.67 4.76 -13.17
C GLY A 115 -10.17 3.35 -12.82
N GLY A 116 -10.08 2.47 -13.80
CA GLY A 116 -9.47 1.15 -13.66
C GLY A 116 -8.03 1.22 -13.14
N CYS A 117 -7.56 0.17 -12.46
CA CYS A 117 -6.16 0.03 -12.05
C CYS A 117 -5.55 -1.13 -12.82
N ASN A 118 -4.24 -1.07 -13.08
CA ASN A 118 -3.54 -2.15 -13.79
C ASN A 118 -3.70 -3.52 -13.10
N ILE A 119 -3.84 -3.54 -11.77
CA ILE A 119 -3.96 -4.78 -10.97
C ILE A 119 -5.40 -5.31 -10.81
N GLY A 120 -6.42 -4.69 -11.42
CA GLY A 120 -7.82 -5.17 -11.40
C GLY A 120 -8.88 -4.10 -11.15
N ALA A 121 -10.14 -4.50 -11.33
CA ALA A 121 -11.31 -3.67 -11.10
C ALA A 121 -11.55 -3.52 -9.58
N ARG A 122 -10.92 -2.54 -8.97
CA ARG A 122 -11.19 -2.17 -7.56
C ARG A 122 -12.55 -1.47 -7.48
N LYS A 123 -13.62 -2.23 -7.46
CA LYS A 123 -14.97 -1.69 -7.32
C LYS A 123 -15.08 -0.92 -6.00
N ILE A 124 -15.83 0.18 -6.04
CA ILE A 124 -16.15 0.99 -4.83
C ILE A 124 -17.55 0.65 -4.31
N ASP A 125 -18.15 -0.42 -4.83
CA ASP A 125 -19.48 -0.90 -4.46
C ASP A 125 -19.64 -1.09 -2.93
N MET A 126 -18.67 -1.73 -2.28
CA MET A 126 -18.70 -1.91 -0.82
C MET A 126 -18.64 -0.59 -0.04
N HIS A 127 -17.95 0.44 -0.57
CA HIS A 127 -17.97 1.77 0.03
C HIS A 127 -19.38 2.38 -0.08
N ILE A 128 -19.98 2.32 -1.27
CA ILE A 128 -21.30 2.89 -1.54
C ILE A 128 -22.36 2.15 -0.73
N LEU A 129 -22.46 0.83 -0.87
CA LEU A 129 -23.45 0.01 -0.15
C LEU A 129 -23.36 0.19 1.38
N GLY A 130 -22.13 0.15 1.92
CA GLY A 130 -21.96 0.33 3.35
C GLY A 130 -22.32 1.73 3.85
N LEU A 131 -22.05 2.78 3.07
CA LEU A 131 -22.45 4.14 3.43
C LEU A 131 -23.95 4.38 3.24
N GLU A 132 -24.61 3.72 2.27
CA GLU A 132 -26.09 3.74 2.11
C GLU A 132 -26.78 3.14 3.33
N GLU A 133 -26.25 2.09 3.94
CA GLU A 133 -26.74 1.51 5.21
C GLU A 133 -26.72 2.51 6.37
N LEU A 134 -25.85 3.54 6.30
CA LEU A 134 -25.74 4.64 7.26
C LEU A 134 -26.59 5.85 6.89
N GLY A 135 -27.37 5.78 5.79
CA GLY A 135 -28.27 6.84 5.33
C GLY A 135 -27.66 7.84 4.35
N VAL A 136 -26.50 7.52 3.77
CA VAL A 136 -25.92 8.31 2.68
C VAL A 136 -26.67 8.03 1.38
N GLN A 137 -26.99 9.05 0.62
CA GLN A 137 -27.60 8.94 -0.70
C GLN A 137 -26.55 9.25 -1.77
N PHE A 138 -26.50 8.40 -2.81
CA PHE A 138 -25.55 8.53 -3.91
C PHE A 138 -26.25 8.82 -5.23
N ASP A 139 -25.61 9.65 -6.04
CA ASP A 139 -25.96 9.89 -7.44
C ASP A 139 -24.66 9.96 -8.26
N VAL A 140 -24.68 9.43 -9.47
CA VAL A 140 -23.52 9.47 -10.38
C VAL A 140 -23.82 10.40 -11.53
N LYS A 141 -23.09 11.52 -11.58
CA LYS A 141 -23.25 12.55 -12.62
C LYS A 141 -21.89 12.97 -13.18
N HIS A 142 -21.79 13.06 -14.48
CA HIS A 142 -20.58 13.53 -15.19
C HIS A 142 -19.29 12.83 -14.73
N GLY A 143 -19.34 11.52 -14.44
CA GLY A 143 -18.19 10.74 -13.97
C GLY A 143 -17.81 11.00 -12.51
N ASN A 144 -18.60 11.73 -11.75
CA ASN A 144 -18.42 11.99 -10.33
C ASN A 144 -19.50 11.30 -9.49
N ILE A 145 -19.08 10.84 -8.32
CA ILE A 145 -19.95 10.33 -7.27
C ILE A 145 -20.36 11.51 -6.40
N HIS A 146 -21.65 11.80 -6.34
CA HIS A 146 -22.24 12.77 -5.45
C HIS A 146 -22.86 12.04 -4.26
N ALA A 147 -22.35 12.30 -3.07
CA ALA A 147 -22.84 11.75 -1.83
C ALA A 147 -23.48 12.84 -0.98
N THR A 148 -24.64 12.55 -0.37
CA THR A 148 -25.34 13.48 0.52
C THR A 148 -25.98 12.74 1.69
N THR A 149 -26.13 13.42 2.83
CA THR A 149 -26.79 12.89 4.04
C THR A 149 -27.90 13.83 4.48
N PRO A 150 -29.06 13.83 3.80
CA PRO A 150 -30.14 14.80 4.08
C PRO A 150 -30.63 14.77 5.53
N ASN A 151 -30.57 13.64 6.18
CA ASN A 151 -31.02 13.43 7.56
C ASN A 151 -29.86 13.23 8.57
N GLY A 152 -28.61 13.46 8.10
CA GLY A 152 -27.40 13.10 8.82
C GLY A 152 -27.09 11.60 8.71
N ILE A 153 -25.96 11.19 9.31
CA ILE A 153 -25.55 9.79 9.37
C ILE A 153 -26.20 9.13 10.60
N THR A 154 -26.74 7.93 10.43
CA THR A 154 -27.32 7.14 11.53
C THR A 154 -26.55 5.84 11.67
N GLY A 155 -26.13 5.51 12.90
CA GLY A 155 -25.46 4.26 13.20
C GLY A 155 -26.32 3.05 12.86
N ASN A 156 -25.71 2.05 12.28
CA ASN A 156 -26.31 0.79 11.86
C ASN A 156 -25.28 -0.34 11.90
N THR A 157 -25.72 -1.58 11.76
CA THR A 157 -24.82 -2.70 11.50
C THR A 157 -24.61 -2.84 9.99
N VAL A 158 -23.35 -2.73 9.55
CA VAL A 158 -22.93 -2.88 8.16
C VAL A 158 -22.07 -4.13 8.05
N THR A 159 -22.53 -5.13 7.30
CA THR A 159 -21.75 -6.36 7.04
C THR A 159 -21.09 -6.28 5.69
N LEU A 160 -19.74 -6.30 5.66
CA LEU A 160 -18.97 -6.29 4.41
C LEU A 160 -18.93 -7.70 3.79
N ALA A 161 -19.25 -7.81 2.51
CA ALA A 161 -19.17 -9.08 1.77
C ALA A 161 -17.71 -9.61 1.68
N PHE A 162 -16.74 -8.71 1.78
CA PHE A 162 -15.31 -9.00 1.82
C PHE A 162 -14.63 -8.01 2.78
N ALA A 163 -13.60 -8.45 3.51
CA ALA A 163 -12.86 -7.59 4.43
C ALA A 163 -12.03 -6.53 3.66
N SER A 164 -12.74 -5.54 3.10
CA SER A 164 -12.15 -4.47 2.29
C SER A 164 -11.53 -3.40 3.17
N VAL A 165 -10.23 -3.17 3.02
CA VAL A 165 -9.50 -2.12 3.75
C VAL A 165 -10.12 -0.75 3.49
N GLY A 166 -10.27 -0.37 2.22
CA GLY A 166 -10.80 0.95 1.87
C GLY A 166 -12.24 1.19 2.32
N ALA A 167 -13.12 0.18 2.23
CA ALA A 167 -14.48 0.30 2.72
C ALA A 167 -14.53 0.43 4.25
N THR A 168 -13.76 -0.39 4.97
CA THR A 168 -13.65 -0.30 6.43
C THR A 168 -13.19 1.08 6.89
N GLU A 169 -12.15 1.65 6.24
CA GLU A 169 -11.63 2.99 6.56
C GLU A 169 -12.67 4.08 6.33
N ASN A 170 -13.35 4.07 5.18
CA ASN A 170 -14.37 5.07 4.88
C ASN A 170 -15.59 4.97 5.81
N LEU A 171 -16.06 3.76 6.09
CA LEU A 171 -17.15 3.53 7.04
C LEU A 171 -16.76 3.99 8.44
N MET A 172 -15.55 3.65 8.88
CA MET A 172 -15.06 4.05 10.21
C MET A 172 -15.03 5.58 10.34
N MET A 173 -14.44 6.29 9.35
CA MET A 173 -14.38 7.76 9.36
C MET A 173 -15.76 8.42 9.22
N ALA A 174 -16.63 7.90 8.36
CA ALA A 174 -17.99 8.44 8.22
C ALA A 174 -18.82 8.29 9.50
N SER A 175 -18.64 7.16 10.22
CA SER A 175 -19.45 6.82 11.38
C SER A 175 -19.11 7.59 12.66
N VAL A 176 -17.98 8.30 12.70
CA VAL A 176 -17.56 9.03 13.92
C VAL A 176 -18.59 10.06 14.39
N HIS A 177 -19.29 10.71 13.46
CA HIS A 177 -20.36 11.68 13.78
C HIS A 177 -21.77 11.10 13.58
N ALA A 178 -21.92 9.77 13.46
CA ALA A 178 -23.23 9.15 13.31
C ALA A 178 -24.09 9.30 14.57
N LYS A 179 -25.40 9.38 14.41
CA LYS A 179 -26.33 9.28 15.53
C LYS A 179 -26.44 7.83 15.98
N GLY A 180 -26.01 7.53 17.21
CA GLY A 180 -26.01 6.17 17.77
C GLY A 180 -24.69 5.43 17.51
N THR A 181 -24.78 4.11 17.43
CA THR A 181 -23.62 3.22 17.28
C THR A 181 -23.61 2.55 15.91
N THR A 182 -22.46 2.55 15.26
CA THR A 182 -22.21 1.79 14.03
C THR A 182 -21.41 0.54 14.36
N ILE A 183 -21.82 -0.60 13.80
CA ILE A 183 -21.05 -1.85 13.85
C ILE A 183 -20.63 -2.19 12.42
N ILE A 184 -19.33 -2.31 12.18
CA ILE A 184 -18.79 -2.83 10.92
C ILE A 184 -18.43 -4.30 11.16
N ASP A 185 -19.21 -5.20 10.57
CA ASP A 185 -19.00 -6.64 10.63
C ASP A 185 -18.23 -7.12 9.39
N ASN A 186 -17.38 -8.12 9.56
CA ASN A 186 -16.37 -8.56 8.58
C ASN A 186 -15.43 -7.42 8.15
N ALA A 187 -15.05 -6.57 9.10
CA ALA A 187 -14.12 -5.47 8.89
C ALA A 187 -12.71 -5.97 8.52
N ALA A 188 -11.98 -5.15 7.78
CA ALA A 188 -10.55 -5.34 7.56
C ALA A 188 -9.78 -5.20 8.90
N ARG A 189 -8.68 -5.96 9.04
CA ARG A 189 -7.94 -6.10 10.31
C ARG A 189 -6.49 -5.66 10.20
N GLU A 190 -6.10 -5.09 9.08
CA GLU A 190 -4.75 -4.64 8.79
C GLU A 190 -4.23 -3.68 9.88
N PRO A 191 -2.91 -3.69 10.17
CA PRO A 191 -2.31 -2.75 11.12
C PRO A 191 -2.63 -1.29 10.82
N GLU A 192 -2.81 -0.95 9.55
CA GLU A 192 -3.18 0.38 9.07
C GLU A 192 -4.61 0.78 9.49
N ILE A 193 -5.51 -0.20 9.66
CA ILE A 193 -6.86 0.01 10.24
C ILE A 193 -6.75 0.33 11.73
N VAL A 194 -5.88 -0.38 12.44
CA VAL A 194 -5.62 -0.11 13.87
C VAL A 194 -5.00 1.26 14.06
N ASP A 195 -4.06 1.65 13.20
CA ASP A 195 -3.41 2.95 13.22
C ASP A 195 -4.42 4.10 13.02
N LEU A 196 -5.32 3.97 12.03
CA LEU A 196 -6.42 4.92 11.82
C LEU A 196 -7.35 5.02 13.04
N ALA A 197 -7.74 3.87 13.62
CA ALA A 197 -8.60 3.84 14.79
C ALA A 197 -7.94 4.52 16.00
N ASN A 198 -6.63 4.32 16.19
CA ASN A 198 -5.86 4.96 17.25
C ASN A 198 -5.86 6.49 17.07
N MET A 199 -5.55 7.00 15.87
CA MET A 199 -5.60 8.43 15.60
C MET A 199 -7.00 9.00 15.82
N LEU A 200 -8.06 8.33 15.33
CA LEU A 200 -9.44 8.76 15.56
C LEU A 200 -9.77 8.83 17.03
N ASN A 201 -9.36 7.85 17.84
CA ASN A 201 -9.56 7.86 19.29
C ASN A 201 -8.77 8.97 19.99
N GLU A 202 -7.53 9.23 19.57
CA GLU A 202 -6.76 10.39 20.00
C GLU A 202 -7.49 11.70 19.67
N MET A 203 -8.15 11.80 18.52
CA MET A 203 -8.97 12.95 18.12
C MET A 203 -10.27 13.08 18.92
N GLY A 204 -10.62 12.10 19.77
CA GLY A 204 -11.83 12.11 20.60
C GLY A 204 -12.97 11.20 20.11
N ALA A 205 -12.75 10.41 19.07
CA ALA A 205 -13.70 9.38 18.65
C ALA A 205 -13.77 8.22 19.65
N LYS A 206 -14.74 7.34 19.47
CA LYS A 206 -14.94 6.14 20.28
C LYS A 206 -15.01 4.91 19.37
N VAL A 207 -13.84 4.48 18.89
CA VAL A 207 -13.68 3.31 18.03
C VAL A 207 -13.12 2.15 18.85
N ARG A 208 -13.77 1.00 18.81
CA ARG A 208 -13.37 -0.23 19.49
C ARG A 208 -13.32 -1.40 18.52
N GLY A 209 -12.50 -2.40 18.83
CA GLY A 209 -12.43 -3.63 18.06
C GLY A 209 -11.58 -3.55 16.78
N ALA A 210 -10.91 -2.43 16.47
CA ALA A 210 -9.97 -2.37 15.34
C ALA A 210 -8.90 -3.45 15.46
N GLY A 211 -8.60 -4.14 14.34
CA GLY A 211 -7.74 -5.34 14.32
C GLY A 211 -8.52 -6.65 14.56
N SER A 212 -9.81 -6.59 14.88
CA SER A 212 -10.73 -7.73 14.94
C SER A 212 -11.73 -7.70 13.76
N PRO A 213 -12.51 -8.78 13.52
CA PRO A 213 -13.51 -8.79 12.46
C PRO A 213 -14.68 -7.82 12.67
N VAL A 214 -14.86 -7.31 13.88
CA VAL A 214 -15.96 -6.43 14.25
C VAL A 214 -15.42 -5.15 14.85
N ILE A 215 -15.79 -4.02 14.24
CA ILE A 215 -15.46 -2.68 14.73
C ILE A 215 -16.74 -1.99 15.16
N GLU A 216 -16.73 -1.46 16.37
CA GLU A 216 -17.83 -0.67 16.96
C GLU A 216 -17.40 0.80 17.03
N ILE A 217 -18.26 1.71 16.54
CA ILE A 217 -18.04 3.16 16.58
C ILE A 217 -19.25 3.81 17.23
N GLU A 218 -19.07 4.39 18.42
CA GLU A 218 -20.09 5.23 19.07
C GLU A 218 -19.92 6.67 18.56
N GLY A 219 -20.97 7.24 17.98
CA GLY A 219 -20.93 8.59 17.43
C GLY A 219 -20.66 9.66 18.48
N VAL A 220 -19.86 10.66 18.11
CA VAL A 220 -19.47 11.80 18.95
C VAL A 220 -19.83 13.12 18.31
N GLY A 221 -19.93 14.20 19.11
CA GLY A 221 -20.29 15.52 18.60
C GLY A 221 -19.16 16.22 17.89
N GLU A 222 -17.95 16.20 18.46
CA GLU A 222 -16.80 16.94 17.97
C GLU A 222 -15.50 16.13 18.06
N LEU A 223 -14.60 16.39 17.14
CA LEU A 223 -13.23 15.90 17.15
C LEU A 223 -12.25 17.08 17.28
N HIS A 224 -11.06 16.82 17.80
CA HIS A 224 -10.00 17.81 17.92
C HIS A 224 -8.70 17.36 17.21
N PRO A 225 -7.86 18.31 16.76
CA PRO A 225 -6.58 18.01 16.15
C PRO A 225 -5.62 17.29 17.13
N VAL A 226 -4.71 16.50 16.57
CA VAL A 226 -3.76 15.69 17.34
C VAL A 226 -2.35 15.73 16.77
N THR A 227 -1.40 15.19 17.52
CA THR A 227 -0.09 14.78 16.99
C THR A 227 -0.04 13.26 16.99
N HIS A 228 0.08 12.67 15.80
CA HIS A 228 0.09 11.22 15.62
C HIS A 228 1.33 10.76 14.85
N THR A 229 1.80 9.53 15.13
CA THR A 229 2.95 8.93 14.44
C THR A 229 2.47 7.77 13.60
N VAL A 230 2.70 7.82 12.30
CA VAL A 230 2.31 6.78 11.33
C VAL A 230 3.04 5.47 11.64
N VAL A 231 2.31 4.35 11.63
CA VAL A 231 2.88 3.01 11.81
C VAL A 231 3.90 2.69 10.70
N GLY A 232 4.96 1.94 11.03
CA GLY A 232 6.00 1.56 10.05
C GLY A 232 5.48 0.72 8.88
N ASP A 233 6.03 0.92 7.68
CA ASP A 233 5.59 0.22 6.47
C ASP A 233 6.06 -1.23 6.44
N ARG A 234 5.18 -2.13 6.87
CA ARG A 234 5.43 -3.58 6.87
C ARG A 234 5.66 -4.15 5.46
N ILE A 235 5.10 -3.54 4.40
CA ILE A 235 5.25 -4.05 3.03
C ILE A 235 6.61 -3.64 2.45
N GLU A 236 7.06 -2.41 2.70
CA GLU A 236 8.43 -2.00 2.39
C GLU A 236 9.42 -2.89 3.16
N ALA A 237 9.17 -3.10 4.46
CA ALA A 237 10.00 -3.99 5.30
C ALA A 237 10.06 -5.41 4.71
N GLY A 238 8.90 -6.00 4.39
CA GLY A 238 8.83 -7.32 3.77
C GLY A 238 9.60 -7.41 2.45
N THR A 239 9.62 -6.33 1.66
CA THR A 239 10.36 -6.27 0.40
C THR A 239 11.88 -6.35 0.64
N PHE A 240 12.42 -5.58 1.59
CA PHE A 240 13.85 -5.65 1.93
C PHE A 240 14.22 -6.97 2.62
N LEU A 241 13.34 -7.54 3.44
CA LEU A 241 13.56 -8.88 4.02
C LEU A 241 13.59 -9.97 2.95
N ALA A 242 12.73 -9.85 1.92
CA ALA A 242 12.76 -10.75 0.76
C ALA A 242 14.10 -10.63 -0.02
N ILE A 243 14.70 -9.44 -0.10
CA ILE A 243 16.02 -9.23 -0.70
C ILE A 243 17.09 -10.01 0.08
N GLY A 244 17.07 -9.99 1.42
CA GLY A 244 18.00 -10.79 2.25
C GLY A 244 17.89 -12.30 1.95
N GLY A 245 16.65 -12.81 1.83
CA GLY A 245 16.38 -14.17 1.42
C GLY A 245 16.86 -14.49 0.00
N LEU A 246 16.62 -13.60 -0.94
CA LEU A 246 16.98 -13.74 -2.34
C LEU A 246 18.51 -13.74 -2.54
N CYS A 247 19.20 -12.75 -1.98
CA CYS A 247 20.65 -12.59 -2.08
C CYS A 247 21.45 -13.53 -1.16
N GLY A 248 20.79 -14.10 -0.13
CA GLY A 248 21.39 -15.10 0.74
C GLY A 248 22.31 -14.54 1.82
N LYS A 249 22.30 -13.22 2.06
CA LYS A 249 23.09 -12.55 3.09
C LYS A 249 22.17 -11.82 4.07
N PRO A 250 22.59 -11.60 5.33
CA PRO A 250 21.77 -10.92 6.31
C PRO A 250 21.39 -9.50 5.89
N VAL A 251 20.09 -9.25 5.79
CA VAL A 251 19.52 -7.90 5.65
C VAL A 251 18.62 -7.65 6.86
N THR A 252 18.98 -6.65 7.63
CA THR A 252 18.22 -6.18 8.80
C THR A 252 17.33 -5.02 8.38
N VAL A 253 16.07 -5.10 8.75
CA VAL A 253 15.10 -4.02 8.51
C VAL A 253 14.55 -3.54 9.83
N ASN A 254 14.72 -2.26 10.11
CA ASN A 254 14.25 -1.56 11.31
C ASN A 254 13.05 -0.68 11.00
N GLY A 255 12.33 -0.20 12.03
CA GLY A 255 11.25 0.77 11.90
C GLY A 255 9.84 0.19 11.73
N PHE A 256 9.65 -1.12 11.94
CA PHE A 256 8.35 -1.77 11.89
C PHE A 256 8.21 -2.85 12.97
N ASP A 257 6.98 -3.26 13.27
CA ASP A 257 6.70 -4.39 14.16
C ASP A 257 6.60 -5.70 13.33
N PRO A 258 7.47 -6.70 13.56
CA PRO A 258 7.45 -7.97 12.82
C PRO A 258 6.13 -8.76 12.96
N ILE A 259 5.33 -8.52 13.99
CA ILE A 259 4.01 -9.15 14.15
C ILE A 259 3.08 -8.81 12.98
N HIS A 260 3.26 -7.64 12.36
CA HIS A 260 2.50 -7.17 11.20
C HIS A 260 2.82 -7.95 9.91
N LEU A 261 3.89 -8.75 9.90
CA LEU A 261 4.28 -9.67 8.81
C LEU A 261 4.23 -11.15 9.23
N GLY A 262 3.53 -11.48 10.30
CA GLY A 262 3.60 -12.81 10.92
C GLY A 262 3.50 -13.99 9.94
N LEU A 263 2.54 -14.00 9.02
CA LEU A 263 2.39 -15.08 8.03
C LEU A 263 3.47 -15.03 6.94
N VAL A 264 3.90 -13.83 6.51
CA VAL A 264 4.98 -13.68 5.52
C VAL A 264 6.28 -14.28 6.07
N LEU A 265 6.65 -13.92 7.29
CA LEU A 265 7.85 -14.45 7.95
C LEU A 265 7.78 -15.97 8.15
N LYS A 266 6.61 -16.51 8.53
CA LYS A 266 6.41 -17.98 8.59
C LYS A 266 6.55 -18.66 7.23
N LYS A 267 6.12 -18.02 6.15
CA LYS A 267 6.33 -18.55 4.80
C LYS A 267 7.81 -18.47 4.40
N PHE A 268 8.52 -17.41 4.76
CA PHE A 268 9.97 -17.31 4.56
C PHE A 268 10.72 -18.43 5.31
N GLU A 269 10.37 -18.72 6.57
CA GLU A 269 10.93 -19.86 7.31
C GLU A 269 10.66 -21.20 6.58
N LYS A 270 9.45 -21.40 6.02
CA LYS A 270 9.13 -22.59 5.21
C LYS A 270 9.92 -22.67 3.91
N MET A 271 10.29 -21.54 3.33
CA MET A 271 11.18 -21.48 2.16
C MET A 271 12.64 -21.77 2.51
N GLY A 272 12.96 -22.04 3.78
CA GLY A 272 14.32 -22.32 4.26
C GLY A 272 15.13 -21.06 4.55
N LEU A 273 14.46 -19.91 4.66
CA LEU A 273 15.13 -18.67 5.08
C LEU A 273 15.25 -18.64 6.61
N VAL A 274 16.33 -18.07 7.09
CA VAL A 274 16.52 -17.77 8.51
C VAL A 274 15.87 -16.42 8.80
N VAL A 275 15.05 -16.38 9.85
CA VAL A 275 14.27 -15.21 10.24
C VAL A 275 14.54 -14.91 11.71
N GLN A 276 15.23 -13.83 11.99
CA GLN A 276 15.52 -13.35 13.34
C GLN A 276 14.65 -12.12 13.61
N ARG A 277 13.67 -12.24 14.53
CA ARG A 277 12.77 -11.16 14.93
C ARG A 277 13.33 -10.39 16.10
N GLU A 278 13.16 -9.06 16.06
CA GLU A 278 13.48 -8.12 17.12
C GLU A 278 12.22 -7.31 17.49
N ALA A 279 12.29 -6.46 18.51
CA ALA A 279 11.12 -5.71 18.98
C ALA A 279 10.56 -4.74 17.91
N HIS A 280 11.43 -4.12 17.11
CA HIS A 280 11.08 -3.13 16.10
C HIS A 280 11.80 -3.37 14.77
N GLY A 281 12.06 -4.63 14.45
CA GLY A 281 12.77 -4.99 13.24
C GLY A 281 12.90 -6.49 13.05
N CYS A 282 13.52 -6.88 11.94
CA CYS A 282 13.74 -8.27 11.59
C CYS A 282 14.96 -8.40 10.69
N THR A 283 15.69 -9.49 10.82
CA THR A 283 16.79 -9.87 9.92
C THR A 283 16.43 -11.15 9.17
N VAL A 284 16.64 -11.16 7.85
CA VAL A 284 16.41 -12.35 7.01
C VAL A 284 17.62 -12.63 6.14
N TRP A 285 17.99 -13.93 6.04
CA TRP A 285 19.00 -14.46 5.12
C TRP A 285 18.72 -15.94 4.80
N ARG A 286 19.54 -16.56 3.99
CA ARG A 286 19.48 -18.01 3.76
C ARG A 286 20.86 -18.67 3.81
N GLU A 287 20.89 -19.92 4.27
CA GLU A 287 22.10 -20.73 4.35
C GLU A 287 22.08 -21.88 3.33
N GLY A 288 20.94 -22.13 2.70
CA GLY A 288 20.72 -23.20 1.74
C GLY A 288 19.89 -22.75 0.53
N PRO A 289 19.38 -23.70 -0.27
CA PRO A 289 18.51 -23.40 -1.39
C PRO A 289 17.15 -22.89 -0.89
N ILE A 290 16.48 -22.09 -1.72
CA ILE A 290 15.08 -21.73 -1.51
C ILE A 290 14.22 -22.98 -1.76
N LEU A 291 13.32 -23.28 -0.83
CA LEU A 291 12.40 -24.43 -0.92
C LEU A 291 11.05 -23.97 -1.50
N PRO A 292 10.43 -24.76 -2.38
CA PRO A 292 9.13 -24.44 -2.94
C PRO A 292 8.08 -24.37 -1.84
N THR A 293 7.23 -23.34 -1.88
CA THR A 293 6.22 -23.11 -0.86
C THR A 293 4.99 -22.46 -1.50
N ASP A 294 3.83 -23.10 -1.37
CA ASP A 294 2.59 -22.54 -1.89
C ASP A 294 2.17 -21.30 -1.11
N ILE A 295 1.71 -20.29 -1.85
CA ILE A 295 1.24 -19.01 -1.33
C ILE A 295 -0.22 -18.81 -1.73
N GLN A 296 -1.02 -18.29 -0.80
CA GLN A 296 -2.39 -17.88 -1.06
C GLN A 296 -2.59 -16.50 -0.43
N THR A 297 -2.91 -15.51 -1.25
CA THR A 297 -3.19 -14.16 -0.74
C THR A 297 -4.58 -14.11 -0.11
N LEU A 298 -4.68 -13.45 1.04
CA LEU A 298 -5.91 -13.27 1.81
C LEU A 298 -5.82 -11.96 2.61
N PRO A 299 -6.95 -11.36 3.00
CA PRO A 299 -6.98 -10.26 3.95
C PRO A 299 -6.22 -10.60 5.24
N PHE A 300 -5.67 -9.59 5.89
CA PHE A 300 -4.91 -9.74 7.14
C PHE A 300 -5.73 -10.50 8.22
N PRO A 301 -5.13 -11.42 8.98
CA PRO A 301 -3.70 -11.76 9.06
C PRO A 301 -3.23 -12.81 8.04
N GLY A 302 -3.94 -12.97 6.93
CA GLY A 302 -3.52 -13.80 5.80
C GLY A 302 -2.28 -13.24 5.10
N PHE A 303 -1.84 -13.93 4.04
CA PHE A 303 -0.69 -13.47 3.26
C PHE A 303 -1.08 -12.25 2.42
N PRO A 304 -0.41 -11.08 2.61
CA PRO A 304 -0.83 -9.86 1.94
C PRO A 304 -0.55 -9.90 0.44
N THR A 305 -1.54 -9.52 -0.36
CA THR A 305 -1.39 -9.43 -1.81
C THR A 305 -0.22 -8.50 -2.24
N ASP A 306 0.12 -7.49 -1.41
CA ASP A 306 1.23 -6.57 -1.64
C ASP A 306 2.62 -7.21 -1.49
N MET A 307 2.71 -8.45 -0.97
CA MET A 307 3.94 -9.26 -0.90
C MET A 307 3.99 -10.37 -1.95
N GLN A 308 2.96 -10.50 -2.79
CA GLN A 308 2.86 -11.58 -3.77
C GLN A 308 4.00 -11.52 -4.82
N ALA A 309 4.29 -10.35 -5.38
CA ALA A 309 5.29 -10.19 -6.43
C ALA A 309 6.72 -10.47 -5.92
N GLN A 310 7.08 -9.93 -4.76
CA GLN A 310 8.38 -10.14 -4.13
C GLN A 310 8.60 -11.62 -3.78
N THR A 311 7.54 -12.28 -3.29
CA THR A 311 7.60 -13.69 -2.95
C THR A 311 7.67 -14.58 -4.19
N MET A 312 6.98 -14.23 -5.28
CA MET A 312 7.12 -14.93 -6.56
C MET A 312 8.55 -14.84 -7.10
N CYS A 313 9.20 -13.69 -6.97
CA CYS A 313 10.62 -13.53 -7.34
C CYS A 313 11.54 -14.50 -6.56
N LEU A 314 11.32 -14.66 -5.23
CA LEU A 314 12.03 -15.67 -4.44
C LEU A 314 11.75 -17.10 -4.92
N LEU A 315 10.48 -17.43 -5.12
CA LEU A 315 10.04 -18.79 -5.47
C LEU A 315 10.44 -19.18 -6.90
N ALA A 316 10.66 -18.21 -7.80
CA ALA A 316 11.19 -18.48 -9.14
C ALA A 316 12.64 -19.01 -9.11
N LEU A 317 13.36 -18.92 -7.99
CA LEU A 317 14.67 -19.54 -7.77
C LEU A 317 14.60 -20.74 -6.80
N ALA A 318 13.43 -21.25 -6.46
CA ALA A 318 13.28 -22.37 -5.54
C ALA A 318 13.68 -23.70 -6.19
N LYS A 319 14.13 -24.66 -5.38
CA LYS A 319 14.40 -26.04 -5.86
C LYS A 319 13.11 -26.84 -5.96
N GLY A 320 12.30 -26.60 -6.99
CA GLY A 320 11.04 -27.31 -7.25
C GLY A 320 9.96 -26.38 -7.77
N SER A 321 8.71 -26.82 -7.69
CA SER A 321 7.57 -26.07 -8.17
C SER A 321 6.61 -25.74 -7.04
N CYS A 322 5.92 -24.62 -7.14
CA CYS A 322 4.90 -24.17 -6.20
C CYS A 322 3.76 -23.46 -6.92
N VAL A 323 2.67 -23.25 -6.19
CA VAL A 323 1.50 -22.53 -6.67
C VAL A 323 1.30 -21.26 -5.87
N ILE A 324 1.10 -20.14 -6.56
CA ILE A 324 0.69 -18.87 -5.96
C ILE A 324 -0.74 -18.59 -6.39
N THR A 325 -1.64 -18.49 -5.41
CA THR A 325 -3.06 -18.17 -5.62
C THR A 325 -3.31 -16.74 -5.19
N GLU A 326 -3.78 -15.91 -6.15
CA GLU A 326 -4.14 -14.51 -5.90
C GLU A 326 -5.65 -14.36 -5.77
N ASN A 327 -6.15 -14.12 -4.56
CA ASN A 327 -7.57 -14.03 -4.27
C ASN A 327 -8.09 -12.60 -4.10
N VAL A 328 -7.21 -11.59 -4.15
CA VAL A 328 -7.58 -10.21 -3.85
C VAL A 328 -7.71 -9.36 -5.13
N PHE A 329 -6.78 -9.53 -6.08
CA PHE A 329 -6.77 -8.74 -7.31
C PHE A 329 -6.57 -9.58 -8.57
N GLU A 330 -7.50 -9.46 -9.52
CA GLU A 330 -7.60 -10.31 -10.72
C GLU A 330 -6.37 -10.22 -11.64
N ASN A 331 -5.75 -9.04 -11.77
CA ASN A 331 -4.64 -8.79 -12.69
C ASN A 331 -3.29 -8.63 -11.98
N ARG A 332 -3.12 -9.18 -10.79
CA ARG A 332 -1.90 -8.97 -9.99
C ARG A 332 -0.66 -9.69 -10.54
N PHE A 333 -0.82 -10.56 -11.54
CA PHE A 333 0.28 -11.29 -12.18
C PHE A 333 0.90 -10.58 -13.39
N MET A 334 0.54 -9.34 -13.71
CA MET A 334 1.05 -8.62 -14.89
C MET A 334 2.58 -8.55 -14.96
N PHE A 335 3.27 -8.45 -13.81
CA PHE A 335 4.72 -8.41 -13.76
C PHE A 335 5.38 -9.75 -14.11
N ALA A 336 4.64 -10.87 -14.06
CA ALA A 336 5.19 -12.21 -14.34
C ALA A 336 5.73 -12.33 -15.76
N SER A 337 5.10 -11.69 -16.75
CA SER A 337 5.59 -11.66 -18.12
C SER A 337 6.97 -10.98 -18.24
N GLU A 338 7.20 -9.92 -17.46
CA GLU A 338 8.50 -9.26 -17.42
C GLU A 338 9.54 -10.12 -16.68
N LEU A 339 9.13 -10.83 -15.61
CA LEU A 339 10.00 -11.78 -14.93
C LEU A 339 10.35 -12.98 -15.82
N GLN A 340 9.43 -13.46 -16.68
CA GLN A 340 9.69 -14.48 -17.70
C GLN A 340 10.72 -13.99 -18.73
N ARG A 341 10.74 -12.70 -19.10
CA ARG A 341 11.80 -12.13 -19.95
C ARG A 341 13.17 -12.19 -19.29
N MET A 342 13.23 -12.21 -17.95
CA MET A 342 14.44 -12.43 -17.18
C MET A 342 14.81 -13.92 -17.03
N GLY A 343 14.01 -14.84 -17.58
CA GLY A 343 14.26 -16.27 -17.58
C GLY A 343 13.45 -17.08 -16.55
N ALA A 344 12.50 -16.48 -15.86
CA ALA A 344 11.61 -17.23 -14.96
C ALA A 344 10.67 -18.18 -15.73
N ASP A 345 10.37 -19.33 -15.12
CA ASP A 345 9.41 -20.31 -15.65
C ASP A 345 8.10 -20.23 -14.85
N ILE A 346 7.12 -19.52 -15.38
CA ILE A 346 5.84 -19.22 -14.73
C ILE A 346 4.70 -19.47 -15.70
N THR A 347 3.71 -20.25 -15.27
CA THR A 347 2.45 -20.44 -16.04
C THR A 347 1.30 -19.85 -15.25
N ILE A 348 0.47 -19.01 -15.88
CA ILE A 348 -0.68 -18.35 -15.24
C ILE A 348 -1.95 -18.99 -15.75
N GLU A 349 -2.80 -19.43 -14.82
CA GLU A 349 -4.13 -20.01 -15.09
C GLU A 349 -5.17 -19.35 -14.17
N GLY A 350 -5.93 -18.40 -14.70
CA GLY A 350 -6.91 -17.63 -13.94
C GLY A 350 -6.25 -16.83 -12.80
N HIS A 351 -6.55 -17.17 -11.56
CA HIS A 351 -5.98 -16.56 -10.36
C HIS A 351 -4.85 -17.40 -9.71
N HIS A 352 -4.33 -18.38 -10.44
CA HIS A 352 -3.20 -19.19 -10.02
C HIS A 352 -1.99 -18.94 -10.91
N ALA A 353 -0.81 -18.91 -10.32
CA ALA A 353 0.46 -18.97 -11.02
C ALA A 353 1.23 -20.21 -10.54
N ILE A 354 1.59 -21.07 -11.49
CA ILE A 354 2.48 -22.20 -11.27
C ILE A 354 3.90 -21.68 -11.53
N VAL A 355 4.76 -21.74 -10.54
CA VAL A 355 6.13 -21.26 -10.59
C VAL A 355 7.07 -22.44 -10.52
N HIS A 356 7.86 -22.65 -11.57
CA HIS A 356 8.94 -23.63 -11.59
C HIS A 356 10.27 -22.93 -11.34
N GLY A 357 11.03 -23.41 -10.36
CA GLY A 357 12.30 -22.79 -10.01
C GLY A 357 13.35 -22.96 -11.10
N VAL A 358 14.02 -21.85 -11.43
CA VAL A 358 15.11 -21.79 -12.41
C VAL A 358 16.47 -21.58 -11.73
N PRO A 359 17.60 -21.91 -12.40
CA PRO A 359 18.93 -21.74 -11.79
C PRO A 359 19.32 -20.29 -11.50
N GLY A 360 18.77 -19.33 -12.21
CA GLY A 360 19.10 -17.90 -12.11
C GLY A 360 18.30 -17.07 -13.09
N PHE A 361 18.40 -15.76 -12.96
CA PHE A 361 17.84 -14.79 -13.90
C PHE A 361 18.92 -14.22 -14.81
N SER A 362 18.51 -13.67 -15.95
CA SER A 362 19.35 -12.92 -16.89
C SER A 362 18.94 -11.45 -16.88
N GLY A 363 19.91 -10.56 -16.78
CA GLY A 363 19.71 -9.11 -16.89
C GLY A 363 19.17 -8.74 -18.27
N THR A 364 18.13 -7.91 -18.30
CA THR A 364 17.52 -7.42 -19.53
C THR A 364 16.72 -6.14 -19.27
N GLN A 365 16.16 -5.55 -20.33
CA GLN A 365 15.24 -4.43 -20.22
C GLN A 365 13.83 -4.94 -19.88
N VAL A 366 13.24 -4.43 -18.81
CA VAL A 366 11.89 -4.76 -18.33
C VAL A 366 11.12 -3.50 -17.96
N LYS A 367 9.79 -3.61 -17.98
CA LYS A 367 8.90 -2.49 -17.65
C LYS A 367 8.13 -2.75 -16.38
N SER A 368 8.19 -1.80 -15.44
CA SER A 368 7.38 -1.86 -14.22
C SER A 368 5.88 -1.71 -14.56
N PRO A 369 5.04 -2.73 -14.34
CA PRO A 369 3.61 -2.62 -14.61
C PRO A 369 2.84 -1.94 -13.47
N ASP A 370 3.35 -2.04 -12.27
CA ASP A 370 2.77 -1.51 -11.03
C ASP A 370 3.85 -1.37 -9.94
N LEU A 371 3.45 -0.81 -8.80
CA LEU A 371 4.32 -0.53 -7.65
C LEU A 371 5.11 -1.77 -7.16
N ARG A 372 4.41 -2.88 -6.91
CA ARG A 372 5.01 -4.07 -6.27
C ARG A 372 5.71 -4.97 -7.28
N GLY A 373 5.12 -5.10 -8.46
CA GLY A 373 5.76 -5.79 -9.58
C GLY A 373 7.07 -5.11 -9.99
N GLY A 374 7.09 -3.77 -10.06
CA GLY A 374 8.31 -3.02 -10.33
C GLY A 374 9.42 -3.27 -9.31
N ALA A 375 9.10 -3.24 -8.01
CA ALA A 375 10.06 -3.56 -6.96
C ALA A 375 10.59 -5.00 -7.07
N ALA A 376 9.72 -5.98 -7.40
CA ALA A 376 10.13 -7.37 -7.61
C ALA A 376 11.08 -7.54 -8.82
N LEU A 377 10.88 -6.78 -9.90
CA LEU A 377 11.79 -6.79 -11.05
C LEU A 377 13.16 -6.21 -10.70
N VAL A 378 13.21 -5.13 -9.90
CA VAL A 378 14.48 -4.61 -9.37
C VAL A 378 15.17 -5.64 -8.48
N MET A 379 14.41 -6.33 -7.61
CA MET A 379 14.92 -7.42 -6.77
C MET A 379 15.52 -8.55 -7.63
N ALA A 380 14.83 -8.98 -8.68
CA ALA A 380 15.34 -10.00 -9.60
C ALA A 380 16.66 -9.55 -10.24
N GLY A 381 16.78 -8.25 -10.57
CA GLY A 381 18.01 -7.65 -11.11
C GLY A 381 19.22 -7.77 -10.17
N LEU A 382 19.03 -7.77 -8.84
CA LEU A 382 20.13 -7.90 -7.87
C LEU A 382 20.87 -9.24 -7.97
N VAL A 383 20.20 -10.28 -8.45
CA VAL A 383 20.75 -11.65 -8.56
C VAL A 383 20.82 -12.14 -10.00
N ALA A 384 20.48 -11.31 -10.97
CA ALA A 384 20.55 -11.65 -12.40
C ALA A 384 21.99 -11.65 -12.90
N ASP A 385 22.27 -12.43 -13.93
CA ASP A 385 23.53 -12.33 -14.68
C ASP A 385 23.47 -11.11 -15.61
N GLY A 386 24.37 -10.14 -15.40
CA GLY A 386 24.44 -8.90 -16.15
C GLY A 386 23.61 -7.74 -15.58
N VAL A 387 23.20 -6.82 -16.45
CA VAL A 387 22.50 -5.58 -16.06
C VAL A 387 21.03 -5.66 -16.41
N THR A 388 20.19 -5.35 -15.42
CA THR A 388 18.73 -5.20 -15.61
C THR A 388 18.39 -3.71 -15.65
N THR A 389 17.63 -3.28 -16.66
CA THR A 389 17.10 -1.92 -16.78
C THR A 389 15.60 -1.94 -16.61
N VAL A 390 15.12 -1.35 -15.52
CA VAL A 390 13.69 -1.28 -15.21
C VAL A 390 13.15 0.09 -15.57
N SER A 391 12.22 0.15 -16.51
CA SER A 391 11.52 1.38 -16.94
C SER A 391 10.20 1.60 -16.19
N ALA A 392 9.53 2.73 -16.45
CA ALA A 392 8.30 3.15 -15.79
C ALA A 392 8.41 3.19 -14.24
N ILE A 393 9.54 3.67 -13.75
CA ILE A 393 9.90 3.68 -12.32
C ILE A 393 9.01 4.58 -11.48
N HIS A 394 8.26 5.50 -12.09
CA HIS A 394 7.25 6.29 -11.40
C HIS A 394 6.23 5.43 -10.64
N HIS A 395 6.02 4.18 -11.05
CA HIS A 395 5.20 3.23 -10.29
C HIS A 395 5.85 2.86 -8.96
N ILE A 396 7.17 2.64 -8.93
CA ILE A 396 7.93 2.29 -7.72
C ILE A 396 7.98 3.47 -6.76
N GLU A 397 8.24 4.68 -7.28
CA GLU A 397 8.36 5.92 -6.50
C GLU A 397 7.05 6.36 -5.80
N ARG A 398 5.92 5.78 -6.18
CA ARG A 398 4.64 5.98 -5.49
C ARG A 398 4.59 5.41 -4.08
N GLY A 399 5.45 4.46 -3.73
CA GLY A 399 5.33 3.77 -2.45
C GLY A 399 6.63 3.28 -1.82
N TYR A 400 7.78 3.53 -2.43
CA TYR A 400 9.08 3.24 -1.85
C TYR A 400 9.90 4.52 -1.79
N GLU A 401 10.17 4.99 -0.59
CA GLU A 401 11.03 6.15 -0.39
C GLU A 401 12.48 5.76 -0.54
N GLY A 402 13.20 6.46 -1.45
CA GLY A 402 14.64 6.27 -1.62
C GLY A 402 15.05 4.82 -1.93
N PHE A 403 14.22 4.08 -2.69
CA PHE A 403 14.43 2.66 -2.93
C PHE A 403 15.84 2.34 -3.44
N VAL A 404 16.31 3.06 -4.46
CA VAL A 404 17.65 2.86 -5.02
C VAL A 404 18.74 3.19 -4.00
N SER A 405 18.62 4.29 -3.25
CA SER A 405 19.61 4.66 -2.24
C SER A 405 19.68 3.67 -1.08
N LYS A 406 18.55 3.11 -0.66
CA LYS A 406 18.50 2.02 0.34
C LYS A 406 19.16 0.74 -0.20
N LEU A 407 18.95 0.39 -1.47
CA LEU A 407 19.64 -0.74 -2.11
C LEU A 407 21.17 -0.52 -2.18
N VAL A 408 21.60 0.68 -2.57
CA VAL A 408 23.03 1.03 -2.62
C VAL A 408 23.67 0.98 -1.23
N SER A 409 22.95 1.42 -0.16
CA SER A 409 23.47 1.31 1.21
C SER A 409 23.64 -0.14 1.68
N LEU A 410 22.92 -1.09 1.08
CA LEU A 410 23.08 -2.53 1.32
C LEU A 410 24.17 -3.17 0.45
N GLY A 411 24.83 -2.41 -0.43
CA GLY A 411 25.90 -2.90 -1.30
C GLY A 411 25.50 -3.16 -2.76
N ALA A 412 24.25 -2.84 -3.13
CA ALA A 412 23.82 -2.99 -4.52
C ALA A 412 24.53 -2.00 -5.43
N LYS A 413 24.89 -2.46 -6.65
CA LYS A 413 25.27 -1.58 -7.74
C LYS A 413 24.01 -1.23 -8.54
N ALA A 414 23.34 -0.19 -8.10
CA ALA A 414 22.09 0.29 -8.68
C ALA A 414 22.10 1.80 -8.80
N GLU A 415 21.51 2.32 -9.86
CA GLU A 415 21.41 3.75 -10.12
C GLU A 415 20.09 4.10 -10.80
N ARG A 416 19.63 5.35 -10.59
CA ARG A 416 18.62 5.97 -11.42
C ARG A 416 19.31 6.66 -12.58
N ASP A 417 18.84 6.41 -13.79
CA ASP A 417 19.37 6.97 -15.02
C ASP A 417 18.23 7.46 -15.92
N THR A 418 18.56 8.27 -16.91
CA THR A 418 17.62 8.74 -17.92
C THR A 418 18.08 8.27 -19.29
N VAL A 419 17.27 7.45 -19.94
CA VAL A 419 17.53 6.95 -21.30
C VAL A 419 16.64 7.69 -22.31
N PRO A 420 17.06 7.84 -23.59
CA PRO A 420 16.20 8.37 -24.64
C PRO A 420 14.88 7.58 -24.72
N ASP A 421 13.78 8.25 -25.06
CA ASP A 421 12.53 7.56 -25.34
C ASP A 421 12.62 6.86 -26.70
N ASP A 422 12.14 5.61 -26.80
CA ASP A 422 12.15 4.83 -28.06
C ASP A 422 11.36 5.49 -29.20
N GLU A 423 10.54 6.49 -28.92
CA GLU A 423 9.83 7.27 -29.94
C GLU A 423 10.77 8.08 -30.84
N ASP A 424 11.98 8.40 -30.38
CA ASP A 424 13.01 9.08 -31.20
C ASP A 424 13.80 8.10 -32.09
N ALA A 425 13.86 6.82 -31.74
CA ALA A 425 14.55 5.79 -32.51
C ALA A 425 13.77 5.31 -33.76
N ILE A 426 12.50 5.68 -33.91
CA ILE A 426 11.67 5.31 -35.07
C ILE A 426 11.68 6.42 -36.16
N ARG A 427 12.33 7.55 -35.91
CA ARG A 427 12.38 8.72 -36.82
C ARG A 427 13.67 8.86 -37.63
N ASP A 428 14.63 7.99 -37.43
CA ASP A 428 15.85 7.83 -38.27
C ASP A 428 15.76 6.51 -39.06
#